data_bc5b1b99e3293d6e24baf74e5d2d2070
#
_entry.id   bc5b1b99e3293d6e24baf74e5d2d2070
#
_cell.length_a   1.000
_cell.length_b   1.000
_cell.length_c   1.000
_cell.angle_alpha   90.00
_cell.angle_beta   90.00
_cell.angle_gamma   90.00
#
_symmetry.space_group_name_H-M   'P 1'
#
loop_
_entity.id
_entity.type
_entity.pdbx_description
1 polymer ?
#
loop_
_entity_poly.entity_id
_entity_poly.type
_entity_poly.pdbx_seq_one_letter_code
_entity_poly.pdbx_strand_id
1 'polypeptide(L)'
;MSNDLLPKLYVVGGSIGYASYLRSKPGRSVQFELTQNPAHADIALFTGGEDVDPATYGEQCSKTTHYTNRDKHEIEMFNFFVEEEVPMIGICRGLQLFAGLNGGRLIQDTTGHAGSNHGVIFEGYDDTCMGDEFKGSITLPYTSAHHQMVDPTRIKADWKILGRSETRRSRHYLGGDDKEIHGVDTEIECVFFPKTQCLGIQGHPEWMDPTSPSVEFWRQLIKTYLL
;
A
#
# COMPACT_ATOMS: atom_id res chain seq x y z
N MET A 1 -5.85 27.91 -21.49
CA MET A 1 -5.75 27.17 -20.23
C MET A 1 -6.69 25.97 -20.40
N SER A 2 -6.15 24.79 -20.64
CA SER A 2 -6.95 23.57 -20.72
C SER A 2 -7.63 23.37 -19.37
N ASN A 3 -8.94 23.31 -19.38
CA ASN A 3 -9.75 22.94 -18.22
C ASN A 3 -9.61 21.42 -18.04
N ASP A 4 -8.38 20.93 -17.78
CA ASP A 4 -8.17 19.52 -17.52
C ASP A 4 -8.82 19.24 -16.15
N LEU A 5 -9.97 18.57 -16.18
CA LEU A 5 -10.64 18.10 -14.99
C LEU A 5 -9.67 17.19 -14.22
N LEU A 6 -9.53 17.41 -12.92
CA LEU A 6 -8.70 16.54 -12.09
C LEU A 6 -9.29 15.12 -12.08
N PRO A 7 -8.44 14.08 -12.09
CA PRO A 7 -8.92 12.72 -11.96
C PRO A 7 -9.67 12.51 -10.64
N LYS A 8 -10.66 11.65 -10.66
CA LYS A 8 -11.56 11.38 -9.54
C LYS A 8 -11.07 10.21 -8.73
N LEU A 9 -10.91 10.43 -7.42
CA LEU A 9 -10.49 9.43 -6.44
C LEU A 9 -11.69 8.92 -5.65
N TYR A 10 -11.91 7.61 -5.65
CA TYR A 10 -12.86 6.93 -4.77
C TYR A 10 -12.13 6.31 -3.58
N VAL A 11 -12.66 6.50 -2.36
CA VAL A 11 -12.05 5.93 -1.13
C VAL A 11 -12.86 4.71 -0.69
N VAL A 12 -12.19 3.57 -0.61
CA VAL A 12 -12.74 2.29 -0.16
C VAL A 12 -12.38 2.05 1.30
N GLY A 13 -13.34 1.66 2.10
CA GLY A 13 -13.14 1.31 3.51
C GLY A 13 -13.21 2.51 4.44
N GLY A 14 -12.13 2.95 5.02
CA GLY A 14 -12.09 3.91 6.11
C GLY A 14 -12.48 5.36 5.78
N SER A 15 -11.91 6.32 6.51
CA SER A 15 -12.21 7.74 6.36
C SER A 15 -11.60 8.35 5.10
N ILE A 16 -12.32 9.31 4.50
CA ILE A 16 -11.80 10.17 3.42
C ILE A 16 -10.54 10.97 3.85
N GLY A 17 -10.26 11.04 5.14
CA GLY A 17 -9.02 11.61 5.68
C GLY A 17 -7.75 10.95 5.13
N TYR A 18 -7.82 9.67 4.78
CA TYR A 18 -6.71 8.96 4.11
C TYR A 18 -6.31 9.58 2.77
N ALA A 19 -7.21 10.26 2.09
CA ALA A 19 -6.94 10.96 0.83
C ALA A 19 -6.41 12.39 1.03
N SER A 20 -6.21 12.86 2.25
CA SER A 20 -5.85 14.26 2.55
C SER A 20 -4.60 14.76 1.83
N TYR A 21 -3.59 13.92 1.70
CA TYR A 21 -2.33 14.22 1.02
C TYR A 21 -2.43 14.17 -0.51
N LEU A 22 -3.50 13.56 -1.06
CA LEU A 22 -3.76 13.45 -2.52
C LEU A 22 -4.76 14.50 -3.02
N ARG A 23 -5.48 15.18 -2.13
CA ARG A 23 -6.48 16.19 -2.54
C ARG A 23 -5.81 17.36 -3.23
N SER A 24 -6.58 17.99 -4.15
CA SER A 24 -6.13 19.14 -4.91
C SER A 24 -5.58 20.27 -4.03
N LYS A 25 -4.32 20.62 -4.25
CA LYS A 25 -3.65 21.81 -3.70
C LYS A 25 -2.57 22.28 -4.68
N PRO A 26 -2.42 23.60 -4.90
CA PRO A 26 -1.39 24.12 -5.79
C PRO A 26 0.02 23.62 -5.44
N GLY A 27 0.81 23.25 -6.44
CA GLY A 27 2.21 22.83 -6.29
C GLY A 27 2.43 21.35 -5.98
N ARG A 28 1.39 20.52 -5.89
CA ARG A 28 1.52 19.07 -5.77
C ARG A 28 1.67 18.39 -7.13
N SER A 29 2.53 17.38 -7.21
CA SER A 29 2.78 16.61 -8.44
C SER A 29 1.57 15.77 -8.89
N VAL A 30 0.75 15.32 -7.92
CA VAL A 30 -0.47 14.54 -8.15
C VAL A 30 -1.61 15.13 -7.34
N GLN A 31 -2.76 15.31 -7.97
CA GLN A 31 -3.94 15.92 -7.39
C GLN A 31 -5.19 15.21 -7.88
N PHE A 32 -6.16 15.01 -6.97
CA PHE A 32 -7.44 14.37 -7.26
C PHE A 32 -8.62 15.15 -6.70
N GLU A 33 -9.79 14.99 -7.33
CA GLU A 33 -11.09 15.31 -6.75
C GLU A 33 -11.70 14.05 -6.18
N LEU A 34 -12.44 14.18 -5.05
CA LEU A 34 -13.13 13.04 -4.46
C LEU A 34 -14.46 12.76 -5.18
N THR A 35 -14.73 11.49 -5.42
CA THR A 35 -16.05 11.02 -5.86
C THR A 35 -16.66 10.08 -4.83
N GLN A 36 -18.00 10.07 -4.72
CA GLN A 36 -18.75 9.11 -3.92
C GLN A 36 -19.33 7.97 -4.76
N ASN A 37 -19.21 8.05 -6.08
CA ASN A 37 -19.68 7.03 -7.00
C ASN A 37 -18.48 6.24 -7.55
N PRO A 38 -18.33 4.94 -7.23
CA PRO A 38 -17.21 4.14 -7.72
C PRO A 38 -17.16 4.05 -9.25
N ALA A 39 -18.32 4.06 -9.92
CA ALA A 39 -18.38 4.05 -11.40
C ALA A 39 -17.84 5.33 -12.07
N HIS A 40 -17.56 6.35 -11.30
CA HIS A 40 -16.95 7.60 -11.79
C HIS A 40 -15.51 7.78 -11.29
N ALA A 41 -14.92 6.75 -10.71
CA ALA A 41 -13.55 6.81 -10.23
C ALA A 41 -12.55 6.59 -11.38
N ASP A 42 -11.55 7.47 -11.46
CA ASP A 42 -10.38 7.28 -12.32
C ASP A 42 -9.27 6.54 -11.56
N ILE A 43 -9.36 6.52 -10.22
CA ILE A 43 -8.46 5.78 -9.33
C ILE A 43 -9.18 5.48 -8.00
N ALA A 44 -8.84 4.37 -7.34
CA ALA A 44 -9.38 4.00 -6.04
C ALA A 44 -8.30 3.96 -4.95
N LEU A 45 -8.66 4.31 -3.70
CA LEU A 45 -7.78 4.26 -2.52
C LEU A 45 -8.37 3.31 -1.48
N PHE A 46 -7.67 2.21 -1.22
CA PHE A 46 -7.95 1.27 -0.13
C PHE A 46 -7.18 1.69 1.12
N THR A 47 -7.90 1.93 2.20
CA THR A 47 -7.36 2.55 3.41
C THR A 47 -6.72 1.54 4.35
N GLY A 48 -5.94 2.03 5.32
CA GLY A 48 -5.51 1.27 6.48
C GLY A 48 -6.66 0.85 7.39
N GLY A 49 -6.36 0.14 8.46
CA GLY A 49 -7.34 -0.31 9.46
C GLY A 49 -6.97 -1.65 10.09
N GLU A 50 -7.98 -2.38 10.50
CA GLU A 50 -7.89 -3.70 11.11
C GLU A 50 -7.25 -4.72 10.16
N ASP A 51 -6.89 -5.89 10.68
CA ASP A 51 -6.26 -6.95 9.91
C ASP A 51 -7.13 -7.46 8.76
N VAL A 52 -6.49 -7.97 7.73
CA VAL A 52 -7.17 -8.71 6.66
C VAL A 52 -7.52 -10.11 7.16
N ASP A 53 -8.75 -10.58 6.90
CA ASP A 53 -9.16 -11.95 7.21
C ASP A 53 -8.22 -12.94 6.50
N PRO A 54 -7.51 -13.82 7.25
CA PRO A 54 -6.60 -14.80 6.68
C PRO A 54 -7.27 -15.77 5.69
N ALA A 55 -8.58 -15.99 5.78
CA ALA A 55 -9.32 -16.77 4.80
C ALA A 55 -9.23 -16.17 3.38
N THR A 56 -9.01 -14.86 3.25
CA THR A 56 -8.83 -14.15 1.98
C THR A 56 -7.63 -14.67 1.18
N TYR A 57 -6.59 -15.14 1.87
CA TYR A 57 -5.36 -15.69 1.27
C TYR A 57 -5.13 -17.16 1.65
N GLY A 58 -6.17 -17.87 2.13
CA GLY A 58 -6.18 -19.31 2.35
C GLY A 58 -5.41 -19.79 3.57
N GLU A 59 -5.26 -18.94 4.60
CA GLU A 59 -4.57 -19.28 5.85
C GLU A 59 -5.54 -19.34 7.04
N GLN A 60 -5.09 -19.93 8.13
CA GLN A 60 -5.77 -19.87 9.43
C GLN A 60 -5.36 -18.60 10.18
N CYS A 61 -6.16 -18.16 11.16
CA CYS A 61 -5.82 -17.01 11.99
C CYS A 61 -4.67 -17.33 12.95
N SER A 62 -3.78 -16.37 13.16
CA SER A 62 -2.93 -16.32 14.36
C SER A 62 -3.74 -15.81 15.55
N LYS A 63 -3.20 -15.94 16.76
CA LYS A 63 -3.86 -15.43 17.99
C LYS A 63 -3.92 -13.90 18.04
N THR A 64 -3.04 -13.22 17.32
CA THR A 64 -2.97 -11.75 17.27
C THR A 64 -3.81 -11.15 16.17
N THR A 65 -4.38 -11.97 15.26
CA THR A 65 -5.20 -11.48 14.14
C THR A 65 -6.57 -10.98 14.61
N HIS A 66 -6.87 -9.73 14.30
CA HIS A 66 -8.12 -9.05 14.60
C HIS A 66 -8.72 -8.43 13.34
N TYR A 67 -9.62 -9.15 12.66
CA TYR A 67 -10.29 -8.68 11.45
C TYR A 67 -11.79 -8.44 11.68
N THR A 68 -12.40 -7.71 10.75
CA THR A 68 -13.82 -7.36 10.76
C THR A 68 -14.53 -7.82 9.48
N ASN A 69 -15.84 -7.58 9.38
CA ASN A 69 -16.59 -7.91 8.15
C ASN A 69 -16.30 -6.97 6.96
N ARG A 70 -15.31 -6.12 7.08
CA ARG A 70 -14.93 -5.13 6.06
C ARG A 70 -14.39 -5.77 4.79
N ASP A 71 -13.70 -6.92 4.92
CA ASP A 71 -13.07 -7.63 3.81
C ASP A 71 -14.04 -7.94 2.67
N LYS A 72 -15.26 -8.39 3.00
CA LYS A 72 -16.25 -8.73 1.97
C LYS A 72 -16.52 -7.57 1.02
N HIS A 73 -16.81 -6.40 1.57
CA HIS A 73 -17.07 -5.20 0.76
C HIS A 73 -15.83 -4.77 -0.03
N GLU A 74 -14.66 -4.80 0.59
CA GLU A 74 -13.43 -4.39 -0.08
C GLU A 74 -13.00 -5.35 -1.19
N ILE A 75 -13.23 -6.65 -1.04
CA ILE A 75 -13.03 -7.65 -2.11
C ILE A 75 -14.00 -7.40 -3.28
N GLU A 76 -15.28 -7.09 -2.99
CA GLU A 76 -16.25 -6.72 -4.02
C GLU A 76 -15.78 -5.47 -4.79
N MET A 77 -15.30 -4.44 -4.09
CA MET A 77 -14.78 -3.22 -4.71
C MET A 77 -13.48 -3.46 -5.48
N PHE A 78 -12.57 -4.28 -4.95
CA PHE A 78 -11.36 -4.68 -5.65
C PHE A 78 -11.68 -5.35 -7.00
N ASN A 79 -12.57 -6.34 -7.00
CA ASN A 79 -12.97 -7.04 -8.21
C ASN A 79 -13.63 -6.08 -9.20
N PHE A 80 -14.51 -5.20 -8.74
CA PHE A 80 -15.14 -4.16 -9.57
C PHE A 80 -14.07 -3.28 -10.25
N PHE A 81 -13.08 -2.78 -9.51
CA PHE A 81 -12.04 -1.93 -10.10
C PHE A 81 -11.07 -2.69 -11.02
N VAL A 82 -10.83 -3.98 -10.78
CA VAL A 82 -10.08 -4.83 -11.71
C VAL A 82 -10.85 -5.01 -13.02
N GLU A 83 -12.16 -5.27 -12.95
CA GLU A 83 -13.03 -5.42 -14.14
C GLU A 83 -13.14 -4.12 -14.95
N GLU A 84 -13.20 -2.98 -14.28
CA GLU A 84 -13.26 -1.64 -14.90
C GLU A 84 -11.88 -1.08 -15.28
N GLU A 85 -10.81 -1.84 -15.08
CA GLU A 85 -9.41 -1.42 -15.33
C GLU A 85 -9.01 -0.13 -14.60
N VAL A 86 -9.62 0.16 -13.44
CA VAL A 86 -9.33 1.33 -12.60
C VAL A 86 -8.15 1.02 -11.68
N PRO A 87 -7.05 1.81 -11.75
CA PRO A 87 -5.88 1.61 -10.89
C PRO A 87 -6.20 1.87 -9.42
N MET A 88 -5.45 1.19 -8.54
CA MET A 88 -5.74 1.20 -7.10
C MET A 88 -4.50 1.53 -6.26
N ILE A 89 -4.70 2.36 -5.24
CA ILE A 89 -3.73 2.70 -4.20
C ILE A 89 -4.09 1.93 -2.93
N GLY A 90 -3.10 1.32 -2.25
CA GLY A 90 -3.29 0.65 -0.96
C GLY A 90 -2.39 1.26 0.12
N ILE A 91 -2.97 1.60 1.28
CA ILE A 91 -2.24 2.07 2.45
C ILE A 91 -2.34 1.01 3.55
N CYS A 92 -1.20 0.58 4.11
CA CYS A 92 -1.08 -0.37 5.22
C CYS A 92 -1.91 -1.63 4.95
N ARG A 93 -3.09 -1.76 5.57
CA ARG A 93 -4.05 -2.85 5.31
C ARG A 93 -4.41 -2.97 3.83
N GLY A 94 -4.53 -1.85 3.09
CA GLY A 94 -4.81 -1.88 1.64
C GLY A 94 -3.72 -2.60 0.84
N LEU A 95 -2.43 -2.40 1.15
CA LEU A 95 -1.34 -3.19 0.58
C LEU A 95 -1.46 -4.67 0.93
N GLN A 96 -1.77 -4.99 2.18
CA GLN A 96 -1.91 -6.36 2.66
C GLN A 96 -3.05 -7.09 1.95
N LEU A 97 -4.20 -6.44 1.79
CA LEU A 97 -5.34 -6.96 1.02
C LEU A 97 -4.94 -7.23 -0.43
N PHE A 98 -4.26 -6.28 -1.09
CA PHE A 98 -3.79 -6.48 -2.46
C PHE A 98 -2.84 -7.66 -2.58
N ALA A 99 -1.92 -7.84 -1.63
CA ALA A 99 -1.01 -8.99 -1.61
C ALA A 99 -1.77 -10.31 -1.52
N GLY A 100 -2.76 -10.41 -0.63
CA GLY A 100 -3.63 -11.58 -0.49
C GLY A 100 -4.40 -11.89 -1.78
N LEU A 101 -5.08 -10.89 -2.34
CA LEU A 101 -5.90 -11.02 -3.56
C LEU A 101 -5.08 -11.31 -4.83
N ASN A 102 -3.82 -10.89 -4.86
CA ASN A 102 -2.88 -11.25 -5.93
C ASN A 102 -2.18 -12.61 -5.69
N GLY A 103 -2.67 -13.42 -4.75
CA GLY A 103 -2.21 -14.79 -4.51
C GLY A 103 -0.95 -14.92 -3.67
N GLY A 104 -0.60 -13.89 -2.92
CA GLY A 104 0.41 -13.92 -1.87
C GLY A 104 -0.14 -14.33 -0.52
N ARG A 105 0.66 -14.13 0.53
CA ARG A 105 0.29 -14.35 1.92
C ARG A 105 0.80 -13.20 2.79
N LEU A 106 0.30 -13.17 4.02
CA LEU A 106 0.76 -12.23 5.04
C LEU A 106 1.51 -12.96 6.15
N ILE A 107 2.52 -12.30 6.67
CA ILE A 107 2.99 -12.51 8.04
C ILE A 107 1.92 -11.89 8.92
N GLN A 108 1.32 -12.68 9.81
CA GLN A 108 0.18 -12.25 10.62
C GLN A 108 0.60 -11.63 11.95
N ASP A 109 1.85 -11.88 12.38
CA ASP A 109 2.41 -11.21 13.55
C ASP A 109 3.90 -10.97 13.40
N THR A 110 4.27 -9.71 13.61
CA THR A 110 5.65 -9.21 13.55
C THR A 110 5.84 -8.11 14.60
N THR A 111 7.08 -7.86 15.01
CA THR A 111 7.41 -6.83 16.00
C THR A 111 8.21 -5.68 15.38
N GLY A 112 8.31 -4.55 16.09
CA GLY A 112 9.20 -3.44 15.72
C GLY A 112 8.65 -2.47 14.68
N HIS A 113 7.43 -2.69 14.19
CA HIS A 113 6.75 -1.84 13.20
C HIS A 113 5.58 -1.04 13.77
N ALA A 114 5.11 -1.35 14.97
CA ALA A 114 4.02 -0.62 15.59
C ALA A 114 4.51 0.64 16.33
N GLY A 115 4.00 1.81 15.91
CA GLY A 115 4.20 3.08 16.62
C GLY A 115 5.59 3.72 16.48
N SER A 116 6.35 3.39 15.44
CA SER A 116 7.66 4.00 15.20
C SER A 116 7.87 4.33 13.71
N ASN A 117 8.49 5.48 13.46
CA ASN A 117 8.98 5.78 12.11
C ASN A 117 10.27 5.02 11.85
N HIS A 118 10.47 4.59 10.60
CA HIS A 118 11.72 3.98 10.18
C HIS A 118 12.04 4.30 8.71
N GLY A 119 13.31 4.08 8.34
CA GLY A 119 13.76 4.23 6.97
C GLY A 119 13.22 3.11 6.09
N VAL A 120 12.71 3.50 4.93
CA VAL A 120 12.34 2.59 3.83
C VAL A 120 13.28 2.86 2.67
N ILE A 121 14.00 1.83 2.24
CA ILE A 121 14.83 1.89 1.05
C ILE A 121 13.95 1.59 -0.15
N PHE A 122 13.91 2.52 -1.10
CA PHE A 122 13.29 2.33 -2.40
C PHE A 122 14.35 2.09 -3.45
N GLU A 123 14.16 1.05 -4.26
CA GLU A 123 15.04 0.66 -5.35
C GLU A 123 14.26 -0.15 -6.40
N GLY A 124 14.80 -0.22 -7.62
CA GLY A 124 14.19 -1.01 -8.70
C GLY A 124 12.89 -0.41 -9.26
N TYR A 125 12.53 0.82 -8.88
CA TYR A 125 11.43 1.56 -9.49
C TYR A 125 11.88 2.22 -10.80
N ASP A 126 10.91 2.58 -11.64
CA ASP A 126 11.17 3.34 -12.86
C ASP A 126 11.42 4.80 -12.48
N ASP A 127 12.66 5.26 -12.53
CA ASP A 127 13.05 6.61 -12.17
C ASP A 127 13.06 7.60 -13.33
N THR A 128 12.69 7.16 -14.55
CA THR A 128 12.71 7.99 -15.75
C THR A 128 11.75 9.18 -15.68
N CYS A 129 10.64 9.02 -14.93
CA CYS A 129 9.62 10.05 -14.69
C CYS A 129 9.75 10.73 -13.33
N MET A 130 10.78 10.37 -12.52
CA MET A 130 11.01 10.93 -11.19
C MET A 130 11.78 12.25 -11.27
N GLY A 131 11.58 13.13 -10.28
CA GLY A 131 12.45 14.29 -10.07
C GLY A 131 13.90 13.86 -9.82
N ASP A 132 14.87 14.71 -10.18
CA ASP A 132 16.30 14.36 -10.07
C ASP A 132 16.71 13.98 -8.65
N GLU A 133 16.04 14.52 -7.62
CA GLU A 133 16.23 14.21 -6.20
C GLU A 133 15.81 12.78 -5.81
N PHE A 134 15.04 12.09 -6.67
CA PHE A 134 14.50 10.75 -6.41
C PHE A 134 15.07 9.68 -7.33
N LYS A 135 16.11 9.99 -8.09
CA LYS A 135 16.72 9.02 -8.99
C LYS A 135 17.62 8.04 -8.26
N GLY A 136 17.60 6.78 -8.71
CA GLY A 136 18.37 5.70 -8.14
C GLY A 136 17.78 5.16 -6.82
N SER A 137 18.61 4.55 -5.97
CA SER A 137 18.19 4.08 -4.65
C SER A 137 18.09 5.24 -3.67
N ILE A 138 16.96 5.33 -2.95
CA ILE A 138 16.72 6.37 -1.95
C ILE A 138 16.18 5.77 -0.65
N THR A 139 16.60 6.31 0.49
CA THR A 139 16.04 5.97 1.80
C THR A 139 15.22 7.14 2.34
N LEU A 140 13.96 6.87 2.66
CA LEU A 140 13.01 7.87 3.16
C LEU A 140 12.31 7.35 4.42
N PRO A 141 12.09 8.21 5.44
CA PRO A 141 11.35 7.82 6.64
C PRO A 141 9.86 7.69 6.36
N TYR A 142 9.23 6.63 6.89
CA TYR A 142 7.77 6.47 6.88
C TYR A 142 7.24 6.16 8.27
N THR A 143 6.03 6.64 8.51
CA THR A 143 5.26 6.33 9.72
C THR A 143 4.77 4.88 9.65
N SER A 144 4.96 4.12 10.71
CA SER A 144 4.64 2.69 10.77
C SER A 144 3.76 2.37 11.98
N ALA A 145 2.68 1.62 11.76
CA ALA A 145 1.72 1.24 12.79
C ALA A 145 1.07 -0.12 12.47
N HIS A 146 1.88 -1.11 12.13
CA HIS A 146 1.38 -2.43 11.76
C HIS A 146 2.09 -3.55 12.53
N HIS A 147 1.44 -4.68 12.68
CA HIS A 147 2.01 -5.93 13.15
C HIS A 147 1.85 -7.05 12.12
N GLN A 148 1.22 -6.77 11.00
CA GLN A 148 1.14 -7.65 9.83
C GLN A 148 1.88 -7.04 8.66
N MET A 149 2.40 -7.88 7.75
CA MET A 149 3.10 -7.44 6.55
C MET A 149 3.03 -8.49 5.44
N VAL A 150 3.40 -8.09 4.23
CA VAL A 150 3.51 -9.01 3.09
C VAL A 150 4.60 -10.05 3.37
N ASP A 151 4.30 -11.34 3.17
CA ASP A 151 5.25 -12.43 3.33
C ASP A 151 6.26 -12.44 2.15
N PRO A 152 7.54 -12.09 2.35
CA PRO A 152 8.53 -12.03 1.28
C PRO A 152 8.90 -13.42 0.74
N THR A 153 8.58 -14.50 1.46
CA THR A 153 8.84 -15.88 1.00
C THR A 153 7.80 -16.38 -0.02
N ARG A 154 6.76 -15.57 -0.28
CA ARG A 154 5.62 -15.91 -1.16
C ARG A 154 5.37 -14.88 -2.27
N ILE A 155 6.37 -14.09 -2.60
CA ILE A 155 6.30 -13.11 -3.70
C ILE A 155 6.09 -13.85 -5.03
N LYS A 156 5.23 -13.31 -5.88
CA LYS A 156 5.04 -13.79 -7.25
C LYS A 156 6.03 -13.11 -8.19
N ALA A 157 6.41 -13.82 -9.24
CA ALA A 157 7.43 -13.36 -10.18
C ALA A 157 7.07 -12.07 -10.95
N ASP A 158 5.78 -11.75 -11.03
CA ASP A 158 5.26 -10.55 -11.71
C ASP A 158 5.09 -9.34 -10.78
N TRP A 159 5.32 -9.50 -9.46
CA TRP A 159 5.27 -8.38 -8.53
C TRP A 159 6.55 -7.54 -8.61
N LYS A 160 6.41 -6.22 -8.52
CA LYS A 160 7.56 -5.31 -8.38
C LYS A 160 7.65 -4.85 -6.93
N ILE A 161 8.67 -5.33 -6.22
CA ILE A 161 9.00 -4.85 -4.88
C ILE A 161 9.76 -3.54 -5.04
N LEU A 162 9.15 -2.45 -4.61
CA LEU A 162 9.69 -1.09 -4.77
C LEU A 162 10.32 -0.55 -3.49
N GLY A 163 9.91 -1.07 -2.33
CA GLY A 163 10.41 -0.59 -1.05
C GLY A 163 10.53 -1.71 -0.02
N ARG A 164 11.57 -1.60 0.80
CA ARG A 164 11.82 -2.51 1.93
C ARG A 164 12.31 -1.72 3.15
N SER A 165 12.10 -2.25 4.34
CA SER A 165 12.67 -1.66 5.55
C SER A 165 14.19 -1.58 5.46
N GLU A 166 14.76 -0.44 5.86
CA GLU A 166 16.21 -0.20 5.84
C GLU A 166 16.99 -1.23 6.68
N THR A 167 16.36 -1.69 7.76
CA THR A 167 16.92 -2.70 8.64
C THR A 167 15.84 -3.71 9.02
N ARG A 168 16.24 -4.95 9.24
CA ARG A 168 15.35 -5.95 9.82
C ARG A 168 14.95 -5.52 11.24
N ARG A 169 13.66 -5.35 11.48
CA ARG A 169 13.10 -4.81 12.72
C ARG A 169 12.46 -5.87 13.59
N SER A 170 11.88 -6.89 12.97
CA SER A 170 11.15 -7.91 13.70
C SER A 170 12.06 -8.96 14.33
N ARG A 171 11.65 -9.41 15.52
CA ARG A 171 12.28 -10.51 16.26
C ARG A 171 11.68 -11.87 15.92
N HIS A 172 10.46 -11.90 15.38
CA HIS A 172 9.77 -13.09 14.92
C HIS A 172 8.84 -12.77 13.76
N TYR A 173 8.48 -13.79 13.01
CA TYR A 173 7.49 -13.71 11.93
C TYR A 173 6.57 -14.92 12.07
N LEU A 174 5.29 -14.68 12.39
CA LEU A 174 4.30 -15.73 12.56
C LEU A 174 3.23 -15.63 11.47
N GLY A 175 2.86 -16.78 10.93
CA GLY A 175 1.74 -16.96 10.02
C GLY A 175 0.54 -17.58 10.69
N GLY A 176 -0.31 -18.24 9.89
CA GLY A 176 -1.48 -18.95 10.39
C GLY A 176 -1.15 -20.00 11.45
N ASP A 177 -2.03 -20.16 12.45
CA ASP A 177 -1.85 -21.04 13.62
C ASP A 177 -0.58 -20.71 14.44
N ASP A 178 -0.13 -19.46 14.43
CA ASP A 178 1.12 -19.00 15.08
C ASP A 178 2.38 -19.76 14.60
N LYS A 179 2.36 -20.30 13.39
CA LYS A 179 3.52 -20.99 12.83
C LYS A 179 4.62 -20.02 12.45
N GLU A 180 5.84 -20.32 12.84
CA GLU A 180 6.99 -19.50 12.50
C GLU A 180 7.28 -19.54 10.99
N ILE A 181 7.49 -18.37 10.39
CA ILE A 181 7.90 -18.22 8.99
C ILE A 181 9.41 -17.99 8.96
N HIS A 182 10.13 -18.92 8.35
CA HIS A 182 11.57 -18.86 8.19
C HIS A 182 11.97 -18.28 6.84
N GLY A 183 13.22 -17.80 6.73
CA GLY A 183 13.76 -17.24 5.46
C GLY A 183 13.28 -15.83 5.14
N VAL A 184 12.82 -15.10 6.15
CA VAL A 184 12.48 -13.68 6.01
C VAL A 184 13.75 -12.85 6.13
N ASP A 185 14.37 -12.55 5.01
CA ASP A 185 15.61 -11.77 4.94
C ASP A 185 15.34 -10.27 4.70
N THR A 186 14.13 -9.93 4.27
CA THR A 186 13.71 -8.56 4.02
C THR A 186 12.27 -8.32 4.49
N GLU A 187 11.96 -7.11 4.89
CA GLU A 187 10.62 -6.67 5.30
C GLU A 187 10.08 -5.73 4.24
N ILE A 188 8.99 -6.15 3.57
CA ILE A 188 8.43 -5.45 2.41
C ILE A 188 7.59 -4.27 2.85
N GLU A 189 7.86 -3.10 2.27
CA GLU A 189 7.18 -1.85 2.59
C GLU A 189 6.41 -1.24 1.43
N CYS A 190 6.76 -1.57 0.17
CA CYS A 190 6.07 -1.06 -1.01
C CYS A 190 6.09 -2.06 -2.15
N VAL A 191 4.93 -2.28 -2.78
CA VAL A 191 4.74 -3.24 -3.88
C VAL A 191 3.86 -2.66 -4.96
N PHE A 192 4.24 -2.88 -6.22
CA PHE A 192 3.36 -2.71 -7.37
C PHE A 192 2.96 -4.07 -7.93
N PHE A 193 1.67 -4.25 -8.20
CA PHE A 193 1.02 -5.45 -8.76
C PHE A 193 0.56 -5.15 -10.19
N PRO A 194 1.35 -5.43 -11.24
CA PRO A 194 1.06 -4.99 -12.59
C PRO A 194 -0.25 -5.52 -13.17
N LYS A 195 -0.62 -6.77 -12.86
CA LYS A 195 -1.83 -7.39 -13.41
C LYS A 195 -3.14 -6.76 -12.96
N THR A 196 -3.15 -6.22 -11.75
CA THR A 196 -4.33 -5.61 -11.15
C THR A 196 -4.19 -4.09 -11.01
N GLN A 197 -3.09 -3.53 -11.53
CA GLN A 197 -2.77 -2.11 -11.45
C GLN A 197 -2.87 -1.56 -10.02
N CYS A 198 -2.36 -2.32 -9.02
CA CYS A 198 -2.36 -1.91 -7.62
C CYS A 198 -0.97 -1.47 -7.20
N LEU A 199 -0.87 -0.32 -6.54
CA LEU A 199 0.33 0.16 -5.88
C LEU A 199 0.05 0.31 -4.39
N GLY A 200 0.81 -0.39 -3.54
CA GLY A 200 0.61 -0.35 -2.09
C GLY A 200 1.84 0.03 -1.30
N ILE A 201 1.64 0.74 -0.20
CA ILE A 201 2.65 1.10 0.78
C ILE A 201 2.22 0.65 2.18
N GLN A 202 3.14 0.07 2.97
CA GLN A 202 2.86 -0.42 4.32
C GLN A 202 2.79 0.73 5.32
N GLY A 203 3.54 1.80 5.11
CA GLY A 203 3.53 3.00 5.93
C GLY A 203 2.29 3.87 5.71
N HIS A 204 2.18 4.95 6.50
CA HIS A 204 1.02 5.85 6.55
C HIS A 204 1.39 7.27 6.08
N PRO A 205 1.43 7.54 4.76
CA PRO A 205 1.73 8.88 4.23
C PRO A 205 0.68 9.93 4.64
N GLU A 206 -0.55 9.53 4.95
CA GLU A 206 -1.63 10.42 5.40
C GLU A 206 -1.41 11.01 6.80
N TRP A 207 -0.52 10.41 7.61
CA TRP A 207 -0.13 10.91 8.94
C TRP A 207 1.12 11.77 8.92
N MET A 208 1.73 11.92 7.75
CA MET A 208 2.98 12.67 7.59
C MET A 208 2.72 14.09 7.12
N ASP A 209 3.73 14.95 7.23
CA ASP A 209 3.69 16.27 6.61
C ASP A 209 3.50 16.09 5.09
N PRO A 210 2.40 16.63 4.52
CA PRO A 210 2.12 16.49 3.09
C PRO A 210 3.15 17.18 2.18
N THR A 211 4.08 17.96 2.74
CA THR A 211 5.19 18.58 2.00
C THR A 211 6.52 17.86 2.20
N SER A 212 6.54 16.75 2.98
CA SER A 212 7.74 15.98 3.21
C SER A 212 8.23 15.27 1.94
N PRO A 213 9.56 15.05 1.81
CA PRO A 213 10.11 14.28 0.69
C PRO A 213 9.48 12.88 0.55
N SER A 214 9.17 12.22 1.67
CA SER A 214 8.52 10.88 1.67
C SER A 214 7.15 10.91 1.01
N VAL A 215 6.32 11.90 1.34
CA VAL A 215 4.97 12.03 0.75
C VAL A 215 5.06 12.45 -0.71
N GLU A 216 6.01 13.31 -1.08
CA GLU A 216 6.20 13.70 -2.48
C GLU A 216 6.71 12.51 -3.30
N PHE A 217 7.66 11.73 -2.79
CA PHE A 217 8.12 10.52 -3.45
C PHE A 217 6.98 9.52 -3.67
N TRP A 218 6.11 9.32 -2.67
CA TRP A 218 4.93 8.47 -2.82
C TRP A 218 3.99 8.95 -3.93
N ARG A 219 3.77 10.27 -4.06
CA ARG A 219 2.99 10.84 -5.18
C ARG A 219 3.65 10.58 -6.52
N GLN A 220 4.98 10.66 -6.60
CA GLN A 220 5.71 10.34 -7.83
C GLN A 220 5.55 8.87 -8.21
N LEU A 221 5.61 7.94 -7.24
CA LEU A 221 5.32 6.52 -7.51
C LEU A 221 3.89 6.32 -8.03
N ILE A 222 2.89 6.97 -7.42
CA ILE A 222 1.50 6.95 -7.91
C ILE A 222 1.43 7.43 -9.36
N LYS A 223 2.07 8.56 -9.66
CA LYS A 223 2.11 9.11 -11.02
C LYS A 223 2.79 8.16 -12.02
N THR A 224 3.88 7.54 -11.63
CA THR A 224 4.69 6.67 -12.50
C THR A 224 4.00 5.33 -12.80
N TYR A 225 3.28 4.77 -11.83
CA TYR A 225 2.74 3.42 -11.94
C TYR A 225 1.24 3.34 -12.20
N LEU A 226 0.48 4.41 -11.91
CA LEU A 226 -0.99 4.38 -11.96
C LEU A 226 -1.62 5.46 -12.86
N LEU A 227 -0.85 6.45 -13.33
CA LEU A 227 -1.33 7.56 -14.16
C LEU A 227 -0.52 7.69 -15.46
#